data_60f0232155c119429a106938f522988a
#
_entry.id   60f0232155c119429a106938f522988a
#
_cell.length_a   1.000
_cell.length_b   1.000
_cell.length_c   1.000
_cell.angle_alpha   90.00
_cell.angle_beta   90.00
_cell.angle_gamma   90.00
#
_symmetry.space_group_name_H-M   'P 1'
#
loop_
_entity.id
_entity.type
_entity.pdbx_description
1 polymer ?
#
loop_
_entity_poly.entity_id
_entity_poly.type
_entity_poly.pdbx_seq_one_letter_code
_entity_poly.pdbx_strand_id
1 'polypeptide(L)'
;AYSLILEEGTPLYDWVNEGRTVLPDDDAVYDMHRAGMARLESLGYERYEISNYAKRGRRCRHNINYWDVGEYIGLGLNSSSALRSKEGELIRFRNSESMDDYISKIENGCLPREDIESIGRENEMFEWIMLGLRKIEGVELGRFKARFGADVCEVYKEAVNKLENMGWLTVDQRFMRLTDRGLDMQNSALMEFMQ
;
A
#
# COMPACT_ATOMS: atom_id res chain seq x y z
N ALA A 1 -1.95 13.35 -3.32
CA ALA A 1 -3.36 13.73 -3.42
C ALA A 1 -4.23 12.55 -3.01
N TYR A 2 -5.12 12.76 -2.04
CA TYR A 2 -5.96 11.70 -1.49
C TYR A 2 -7.43 12.09 -1.65
N SER A 3 -8.27 11.12 -1.98
CA SER A 3 -9.71 11.28 -1.85
C SER A 3 -10.09 11.37 -0.37
N LEU A 4 -11.10 12.19 -0.07
CA LEU A 4 -11.63 12.29 1.27
C LEU A 4 -12.28 10.96 1.69
N ILE A 5 -11.93 10.49 2.87
CA ILE A 5 -12.61 9.39 3.55
C ILE A 5 -13.43 9.99 4.68
N LEU A 6 -14.73 9.71 4.71
CA LEU A 6 -15.62 10.16 5.77
C LEU A 6 -15.48 9.24 6.97
N GLU A 7 -14.85 9.70 8.04
CA GLU A 7 -14.58 8.90 9.24
C GLU A 7 -15.58 9.22 10.35
N GLU A 8 -16.17 8.18 10.93
CA GLU A 8 -17.05 8.28 12.09
C GLU A 8 -16.32 8.96 13.28
N GLY A 9 -17.06 9.75 14.07
CA GLY A 9 -16.50 10.50 15.19
C GLY A 9 -15.79 11.81 14.80
N THR A 10 -15.85 12.20 13.52
CA THR A 10 -15.34 13.50 13.08
C THR A 10 -16.47 14.52 12.90
N PRO A 11 -16.21 15.84 13.11
CA PRO A 11 -17.23 16.86 12.88
C PRO A 11 -17.83 16.85 11.47
N LEU A 12 -17.04 16.46 10.45
CA LEU A 12 -17.52 16.36 9.08
C LEU A 12 -18.53 15.22 8.92
N TYR A 13 -18.28 14.08 9.57
CA TYR A 13 -19.21 12.95 9.58
C TYR A 13 -20.58 13.37 10.14
N ASP A 14 -20.57 14.08 11.29
CA ASP A 14 -21.80 14.58 11.91
C ASP A 14 -22.53 15.57 10.98
N TRP A 15 -21.80 16.50 10.35
CA TRP A 15 -22.41 17.48 9.44
C TRP A 15 -23.06 16.83 8.21
N VAL A 16 -22.45 15.78 7.67
CA VAL A 16 -23.04 15.03 6.55
C VAL A 16 -24.31 14.30 6.99
N ASN A 17 -24.28 13.62 8.14
CA ASN A 17 -25.42 12.87 8.66
C ASN A 17 -26.59 13.81 9.07
N GLU A 18 -26.29 14.99 9.56
CA GLU A 18 -27.27 16.02 9.88
C GLU A 18 -27.81 16.78 8.66
N GLY A 19 -27.30 16.50 7.46
CA GLY A 19 -27.66 17.19 6.23
C GLY A 19 -27.16 18.64 6.13
N ARG A 20 -26.19 19.02 6.97
CA ARG A 20 -25.60 20.40 6.99
C ARG A 20 -24.60 20.59 5.85
N THR A 21 -24.07 19.52 5.30
CA THR A 21 -23.21 19.54 4.11
C THR A 21 -23.44 18.28 3.29
N VAL A 22 -23.13 18.36 1.99
CA VAL A 22 -23.21 17.25 1.05
C VAL A 22 -21.84 17.04 0.45
N LEU A 23 -21.39 15.78 0.42
CA LEU A 23 -20.16 15.43 -0.28
C LEU A 23 -20.39 15.41 -1.80
N PRO A 24 -19.34 15.68 -2.59
CA PRO A 24 -19.38 15.42 -4.03
C PRO A 24 -19.75 13.96 -4.32
N ASP A 25 -20.47 13.73 -5.39
CA ASP A 25 -20.70 12.37 -5.90
C ASP A 25 -19.42 11.76 -6.50
N ASP A 26 -19.48 10.48 -6.82
CA ASP A 26 -18.32 9.71 -7.33
C ASP A 26 -17.79 10.28 -8.64
N ASP A 27 -18.67 10.75 -9.54
CA ASP A 27 -18.28 11.35 -10.82
C ASP A 27 -17.52 12.67 -10.59
N ALA A 28 -18.00 13.53 -9.70
CA ALA A 28 -17.32 14.77 -9.34
C ALA A 28 -15.97 14.50 -8.65
N VAL A 29 -15.90 13.49 -7.77
CA VAL A 29 -14.63 13.05 -7.14
C VAL A 29 -13.65 12.57 -8.19
N TYR A 30 -14.10 11.77 -9.16
CA TYR A 30 -13.26 11.30 -10.27
C TYR A 30 -12.74 12.47 -11.12
N ASP A 31 -13.60 13.41 -11.50
CA ASP A 31 -13.22 14.59 -12.28
C ASP A 31 -12.22 15.48 -11.52
N MET A 32 -12.42 15.70 -10.22
CA MET A 32 -11.47 16.42 -9.36
C MET A 32 -10.12 15.70 -9.30
N HIS A 33 -10.13 14.36 -9.19
CA HIS A 33 -8.90 13.57 -9.20
C HIS A 33 -8.15 13.73 -10.52
N ARG A 34 -8.83 13.60 -11.67
CA ARG A 34 -8.26 13.76 -13.00
C ARG A 34 -7.69 15.16 -13.23
N ALA A 35 -8.43 16.19 -12.84
CA ALA A 35 -7.98 17.58 -12.92
C ALA A 35 -6.74 17.85 -12.04
N GLY A 36 -6.73 17.26 -10.83
CA GLY A 36 -5.61 17.35 -9.90
C GLY A 36 -4.35 16.70 -10.46
N MET A 37 -4.48 15.50 -11.04
CA MET A 37 -3.39 14.79 -11.73
C MET A 37 -2.79 15.66 -12.84
N ALA A 38 -3.62 16.12 -13.78
CA ALA A 38 -3.19 16.95 -14.90
C ALA A 38 -2.49 18.23 -14.44
N ARG A 39 -3.00 18.84 -13.34
CA ARG A 39 -2.38 20.04 -12.76
C ARG A 39 -1.00 19.72 -12.18
N LEU A 40 -0.84 18.64 -11.44
CA LEU A 40 0.44 18.23 -10.86
C LEU A 40 1.47 17.92 -11.96
N GLU A 41 1.07 17.20 -12.99
CA GLU A 41 1.91 16.90 -14.16
C GLU A 41 2.37 18.18 -14.86
N SER A 42 1.48 19.15 -15.07
CA SER A 42 1.82 20.46 -15.67
C SER A 42 2.84 21.27 -14.85
N LEU A 43 2.98 20.97 -13.57
CA LEU A 43 3.95 21.55 -12.65
C LEU A 43 5.25 20.71 -12.54
N GLY A 44 5.37 19.64 -13.33
CA GLY A 44 6.54 18.76 -13.37
C GLY A 44 6.60 17.75 -12.23
N TYR A 45 5.47 17.40 -11.64
CA TYR A 45 5.36 16.29 -10.70
C TYR A 45 4.97 15.03 -11.47
N GLU A 46 5.66 13.94 -11.20
CA GLU A 46 5.38 12.60 -11.71
C GLU A 46 4.64 11.79 -10.63
N ARG A 47 3.54 11.14 -11.00
CA ARG A 47 2.89 10.14 -10.14
C ARG A 47 3.82 8.94 -10.02
N TYR A 48 4.17 8.50 -8.82
CA TYR A 48 5.02 7.33 -8.64
C TYR A 48 4.31 6.17 -7.90
N GLU A 49 3.19 6.44 -7.27
CA GLU A 49 2.25 5.48 -6.72
C GLU A 49 0.84 6.09 -6.71
N ILE A 50 -0.15 5.38 -6.21
CA ILE A 50 -1.58 5.72 -6.33
C ILE A 50 -1.89 7.17 -5.95
N SER A 51 -1.37 7.64 -4.82
CA SER A 51 -1.76 8.92 -4.22
C SER A 51 -0.64 9.94 -4.16
N ASN A 52 0.60 9.53 -4.40
CA ASN A 52 1.76 10.38 -4.21
C ASN A 52 2.47 10.75 -5.52
N TYR A 53 2.88 12.00 -5.56
CA TYR A 53 3.55 12.64 -6.68
C TYR A 53 4.88 13.22 -6.21
N ALA A 54 5.87 13.24 -7.06
CA ALA A 54 7.16 13.84 -6.77
C ALA A 54 7.80 14.41 -8.03
N LYS A 55 8.65 15.40 -7.87
CA LYS A 55 9.57 15.79 -8.96
C LYS A 55 10.57 14.67 -9.20
N ARG A 56 11.08 14.59 -10.41
CA ARG A 56 12.05 13.56 -10.82
C ARG A 56 13.20 13.43 -9.82
N GLY A 57 13.45 12.20 -9.36
CA GLY A 57 14.49 11.89 -8.36
C GLY A 57 14.15 12.28 -6.93
N ARG A 58 12.91 12.73 -6.63
CA ARG A 58 12.47 13.17 -5.30
C ARG A 58 11.34 12.31 -4.71
N ARG A 59 11.15 11.09 -5.23
CA ARG A 59 10.18 10.13 -4.67
C ARG A 59 10.46 9.87 -3.19
N CYS A 60 9.41 9.73 -2.37
CA CYS A 60 9.55 9.44 -0.95
C CYS A 60 10.07 8.02 -0.75
N ARG A 61 11.33 7.89 -0.34
CA ARG A 61 12.00 6.59 -0.11
C ARG A 61 11.32 5.79 0.98
N HIS A 62 10.79 6.46 2.00
CA HIS A 62 10.07 5.83 3.10
C HIS A 62 8.79 5.12 2.59
N ASN A 63 7.97 5.81 1.79
CA ASN A 63 6.77 5.20 1.21
C ASN A 63 7.12 4.04 0.27
N ILE A 64 8.15 4.22 -0.59
CA ILE A 64 8.60 3.15 -1.49
C ILE A 64 9.05 1.92 -0.70
N ASN A 65 9.71 2.11 0.46
CA ASN A 65 10.10 1.00 1.31
C ASN A 65 8.89 0.16 1.77
N TYR A 66 7.77 0.79 2.10
CA TYR A 66 6.53 0.06 2.43
C TYR A 66 5.97 -0.68 1.21
N TRP A 67 5.94 -0.02 0.06
CA TRP A 67 5.43 -0.63 -1.19
C TRP A 67 6.33 -1.76 -1.73
N ASP A 68 7.57 -1.81 -1.28
CA ASP A 68 8.54 -2.86 -1.58
C ASP A 68 8.60 -3.96 -0.51
N VAL A 69 7.70 -3.97 0.46
CA VAL A 69 7.70 -4.89 1.61
C VAL A 69 9.06 -4.88 2.33
N GLY A 70 9.66 -3.69 2.44
CA GLY A 70 10.95 -3.48 3.09
C GLY A 70 10.83 -3.48 4.62
N GLU A 71 11.94 -3.76 5.28
CA GLU A 71 12.02 -3.72 6.74
C GLU A 71 12.00 -2.27 7.26
N TYR A 72 11.36 -2.09 8.40
CA TYR A 72 11.34 -0.82 9.13
C TYR A 72 11.13 -1.05 10.63
N ILE A 73 11.61 -0.10 11.43
CA ILE A 73 11.42 -0.07 12.88
C ILE A 73 10.62 1.18 13.25
N GLY A 74 9.49 0.97 13.92
CA GLY A 74 8.71 2.02 14.54
C GLY A 74 9.29 2.41 15.89
N LEU A 75 9.43 3.70 16.12
CA LEU A 75 9.90 4.27 17.38
C LEU A 75 8.77 5.04 18.05
N GLY A 76 8.64 4.83 19.36
CA GLY A 76 7.63 5.50 20.18
C GLY A 76 6.34 4.67 20.35
N LEU A 77 5.39 5.31 21.02
CA LEU A 77 4.09 4.75 21.38
C LEU A 77 3.30 4.32 20.13
N ASN A 78 2.66 3.15 20.19
CA ASN A 78 1.79 2.60 19.16
C ASN A 78 2.39 2.53 17.73
N SER A 79 3.73 2.60 17.62
CA SER A 79 4.40 2.54 16.32
C SER A 79 4.57 1.10 15.84
N SER A 80 4.33 0.87 14.55
CA SER A 80 4.47 -0.45 13.94
C SER A 80 5.86 -0.69 13.39
N SER A 81 6.26 -1.96 13.39
CA SER A 81 7.52 -2.44 12.82
C SER A 81 7.28 -3.66 11.93
N ALA A 82 8.13 -3.82 10.92
CA ALA A 82 8.21 -5.04 10.12
C ALA A 82 9.67 -5.40 9.93
N LEU A 83 10.08 -6.55 10.43
CA LEU A 83 11.46 -7.03 10.38
C LEU A 83 11.49 -8.48 9.91
N ARG A 84 12.66 -8.92 9.45
CA ARG A 84 12.86 -10.32 9.12
C ARG A 84 13.56 -11.05 10.25
N SER A 85 13.09 -12.26 10.53
CA SER A 85 13.79 -13.20 11.41
C SER A 85 15.09 -13.68 10.77
N LYS A 86 15.91 -14.41 11.54
CA LYS A 86 17.14 -15.03 11.03
C LYS A 86 16.85 -16.07 9.94
N GLU A 87 15.68 -16.68 10.00
CA GLU A 87 15.17 -17.67 9.04
C GLU A 87 14.55 -16.99 7.81
N GLY A 88 14.45 -15.65 7.82
CA GLY A 88 13.93 -14.83 6.72
C GLY A 88 12.41 -14.64 6.74
N GLU A 89 11.69 -15.05 7.79
CA GLU A 89 10.27 -14.81 7.96
C GLU A 89 10.00 -13.32 8.21
N LEU A 90 8.94 -12.79 7.62
CA LEU A 90 8.47 -11.43 7.88
C LEU A 90 7.69 -11.41 9.20
N ILE A 91 8.18 -10.65 10.17
CA ILE A 91 7.55 -10.48 11.48
C ILE A 91 7.08 -9.04 11.61
N ARG A 92 5.82 -8.87 11.97
CA ARG A 92 5.24 -7.58 12.34
C ARG A 92 4.95 -7.52 13.82
N PHE A 93 5.10 -6.34 14.37
CA PHE A 93 4.70 -6.03 15.72
C PHE A 93 4.46 -4.54 15.85
N ARG A 94 3.77 -4.14 16.90
CA ARG A 94 3.66 -2.74 17.29
C ARG A 94 4.20 -2.53 18.70
N ASN A 95 4.54 -1.31 19.02
CA ASN A 95 4.82 -0.92 20.39
C ASN A 95 3.51 -0.71 21.14
N SER A 96 3.56 -0.83 22.49
CA SER A 96 2.41 -0.61 23.36
C SER A 96 1.70 0.70 23.03
N GLU A 97 0.37 0.66 23.03
CA GLU A 97 -0.46 1.87 22.84
C GLU A 97 -0.71 2.62 24.15
N SER A 98 -0.54 1.97 25.30
CA SER A 98 -0.59 2.60 26.61
C SER A 98 0.73 3.28 26.94
N MET A 99 0.69 4.57 27.29
CA MET A 99 1.87 5.34 27.66
C MET A 99 2.54 4.75 28.91
N ASP A 100 1.74 4.38 29.92
CA ASP A 100 2.26 3.86 31.18
C ASP A 100 2.95 2.50 30.98
N ASP A 101 2.36 1.62 30.16
CA ASP A 101 2.95 0.32 29.82
C ASP A 101 4.22 0.49 28.98
N TYR A 102 4.19 1.39 27.99
CA TYR A 102 5.36 1.69 27.16
C TYR A 102 6.54 2.16 28.00
N ILE A 103 6.32 3.14 28.90
CA ILE A 103 7.36 3.69 29.79
C ILE A 103 7.86 2.60 30.75
N SER A 104 6.93 1.87 31.39
CA SER A 104 7.29 0.80 32.33
C SER A 104 8.15 -0.28 31.69
N LYS A 105 7.83 -0.73 30.47
CA LYS A 105 8.64 -1.71 29.74
C LYS A 105 10.04 -1.18 29.44
N ILE A 106 10.15 0.06 28.96
CA ILE A 106 11.45 0.68 28.67
C ILE A 106 12.32 0.83 29.93
N GLU A 107 11.75 1.31 31.04
CA GLU A 107 12.46 1.48 32.30
C GLU A 107 12.97 0.15 32.88
N ASN A 108 12.24 -0.93 32.63
CA ASN A 108 12.64 -2.31 32.98
C ASN A 108 13.57 -2.98 31.98
N GLY A 109 14.03 -2.26 30.94
CA GLY A 109 14.92 -2.81 29.90
C GLY A 109 14.25 -3.78 28.95
N CYS A 110 12.91 -3.78 28.88
CA CYS A 110 12.12 -4.61 28.00
C CYS A 110 11.71 -3.84 26.73
N LEU A 111 11.65 -4.53 25.60
CA LEU A 111 11.07 -3.94 24.38
C LEU A 111 9.54 -3.89 24.53
N PRO A 112 8.91 -2.73 24.25
CA PRO A 112 7.48 -2.54 24.44
C PRO A 112 6.66 -3.14 23.28
N ARG A 113 6.99 -4.36 22.86
CA ARG A 113 6.38 -5.03 21.72
C ARG A 113 5.07 -5.71 22.10
N GLU A 114 4.10 -5.56 21.21
CA GLU A 114 2.78 -6.21 21.26
C GLU A 114 2.38 -6.70 19.88
N ASP A 115 1.35 -7.54 19.82
CA ASP A 115 0.76 -8.05 18.57
C ASP A 115 1.81 -8.60 17.60
N ILE A 116 2.71 -9.45 18.12
CA ILE A 116 3.77 -10.06 17.31
C ILE A 116 3.14 -11.11 16.41
N GLU A 117 3.25 -10.90 15.10
CA GLU A 117 2.71 -11.78 14.07
C GLU A 117 3.82 -12.21 13.09
N SER A 118 3.90 -13.51 12.81
CA SER A 118 4.71 -14.04 11.72
C SER A 118 3.84 -14.15 10.46
N ILE A 119 4.24 -13.46 9.41
CA ILE A 119 3.52 -13.45 8.14
C ILE A 119 3.94 -14.67 7.33
N GLY A 120 3.01 -15.59 7.16
CA GLY A 120 3.24 -16.80 6.36
C GLY A 120 3.56 -16.46 4.90
N ARG A 121 4.26 -17.38 4.23
CA ARG A 121 4.76 -17.20 2.86
C ARG A 121 3.67 -16.78 1.86
N GLU A 122 2.51 -17.40 1.90
CA GLU A 122 1.40 -17.10 0.97
C GLU A 122 0.86 -15.68 1.19
N ASN A 123 0.67 -15.30 2.44
CA ASN A 123 0.27 -13.94 2.81
C ASN A 123 1.33 -12.91 2.39
N GLU A 124 2.63 -13.20 2.59
CA GLU A 124 3.70 -12.32 2.16
C GLU A 124 3.72 -12.17 0.62
N MET A 125 3.48 -13.25 -0.13
CA MET A 125 3.37 -13.19 -1.60
C MET A 125 2.20 -12.32 -2.05
N PHE A 126 1.03 -12.47 -1.42
CA PHE A 126 -0.13 -11.63 -1.71
C PHE A 126 0.14 -10.16 -1.35
N GLU A 127 0.70 -9.88 -0.19
CA GLU A 127 1.06 -8.51 0.21
C GLU A 127 2.09 -7.87 -0.73
N TRP A 128 3.05 -8.66 -1.22
CA TRP A 128 4.02 -8.19 -2.21
C TRP A 128 3.35 -7.69 -3.48
N ILE A 129 2.29 -8.38 -3.93
CA ILE A 129 1.49 -7.95 -5.07
C ILE A 129 0.64 -6.75 -4.70
N MET A 130 -0.10 -6.82 -3.60
CA MET A 130 -1.00 -5.77 -3.14
C MET A 130 -0.27 -4.43 -2.97
N LEU A 131 0.89 -4.44 -2.34
CA LEU A 131 1.71 -3.25 -2.12
C LEU A 131 2.48 -2.84 -3.39
N GLY A 132 3.02 -3.81 -4.13
CA GLY A 132 3.78 -3.57 -5.34
C GLY A 132 2.95 -2.95 -6.46
N LEU A 133 1.69 -3.37 -6.63
CA LEU A 133 0.76 -2.82 -7.63
C LEU A 133 0.23 -1.41 -7.26
N ARG A 134 0.52 -0.90 -6.08
CA ARG A 134 0.30 0.53 -5.77
C ARG A 134 1.27 1.43 -6.53
N LYS A 135 2.46 0.94 -6.84
CA LYS A 135 3.48 1.68 -7.61
C LYS A 135 3.10 1.71 -9.08
N ILE A 136 3.33 2.86 -9.74
CA ILE A 136 3.15 2.98 -11.19
C ILE A 136 4.10 2.02 -11.95
N GLU A 137 5.29 1.77 -11.41
CA GLU A 137 6.24 0.79 -11.96
C GLU A 137 5.76 -0.65 -11.77
N GLY A 138 4.93 -0.92 -10.75
CA GLY A 138 4.39 -2.24 -10.44
C GLY A 138 5.34 -3.13 -9.64
N VAL A 139 5.13 -4.44 -9.78
CA VAL A 139 5.90 -5.52 -9.14
C VAL A 139 7.06 -5.91 -10.05
N GLU A 140 8.30 -5.85 -9.54
CA GLU A 140 9.48 -6.33 -10.26
C GLU A 140 9.56 -7.86 -10.19
N LEU A 141 9.40 -8.53 -11.34
CA LEU A 141 9.34 -10.00 -11.44
C LEU A 141 10.59 -10.68 -10.87
N GLY A 142 11.76 -10.11 -11.16
CA GLY A 142 13.04 -10.64 -10.68
C GLY A 142 13.17 -10.59 -9.17
N ARG A 143 12.70 -9.53 -8.52
CA ARG A 143 12.72 -9.41 -7.05
C ARG A 143 11.75 -10.40 -6.39
N PHE A 144 10.55 -10.57 -6.95
CA PHE A 144 9.59 -11.56 -6.47
C PHE A 144 10.20 -12.98 -6.57
N LYS A 145 10.76 -13.32 -7.73
CA LYS A 145 11.41 -14.62 -7.94
C LYS A 145 12.59 -14.85 -7.00
N ALA A 146 13.42 -13.83 -6.78
CA ALA A 146 14.55 -13.92 -5.84
C ALA A 146 14.08 -14.14 -4.40
N ARG A 147 12.96 -13.52 -3.99
CA ARG A 147 12.41 -13.65 -2.64
C ARG A 147 11.72 -14.99 -2.42
N PHE A 148 10.92 -15.42 -3.38
CA PHE A 148 10.02 -16.56 -3.21
C PHE A 148 10.45 -17.81 -3.97
N GLY A 149 11.48 -17.75 -4.83
CA GLY A 149 11.88 -18.89 -5.66
C GLY A 149 10.81 -19.31 -6.67
N ALA A 150 9.80 -18.47 -6.91
CA ALA A 150 8.65 -18.76 -7.76
C ALA A 150 8.41 -17.60 -8.73
N ASP A 151 7.83 -17.89 -9.88
CA ASP A 151 7.42 -16.88 -10.84
C ASP A 151 6.03 -16.38 -10.50
N VAL A 152 5.87 -15.06 -10.35
CA VAL A 152 4.59 -14.45 -9.96
C VAL A 152 3.49 -14.73 -10.98
N CYS A 153 3.81 -14.73 -12.28
CA CYS A 153 2.84 -15.01 -13.34
C CYS A 153 2.38 -16.47 -13.38
N GLU A 154 3.21 -17.39 -12.89
CA GLU A 154 2.80 -18.79 -12.74
C GLU A 154 1.98 -19.00 -11.47
N VAL A 155 2.38 -18.40 -10.35
CA VAL A 155 1.64 -18.50 -9.07
C VAL A 155 0.24 -17.94 -9.19
N TYR A 156 0.09 -16.79 -9.85
CA TYR A 156 -1.19 -16.08 -9.98
C TYR A 156 -1.70 -16.06 -11.42
N LYS A 157 -1.48 -17.16 -12.16
CA LYS A 157 -1.74 -17.25 -13.60
C LYS A 157 -3.16 -16.85 -13.99
N GLU A 158 -4.15 -17.31 -13.24
CA GLU A 158 -5.55 -17.04 -13.55
C GLU A 158 -5.88 -15.55 -13.40
N ALA A 159 -5.45 -14.93 -12.29
CA ALA A 159 -5.62 -13.52 -12.03
C ALA A 159 -4.90 -12.65 -13.09
N VAL A 160 -3.65 -12.97 -13.39
CA VAL A 160 -2.86 -12.26 -14.40
C VAL A 160 -3.56 -12.31 -15.77
N ASN A 161 -3.89 -13.51 -16.26
CA ASN A 161 -4.58 -13.66 -17.55
C ASN A 161 -5.91 -12.92 -17.60
N LYS A 162 -6.71 -13.00 -16.54
CA LYS A 162 -7.99 -12.31 -16.45
C LYS A 162 -7.81 -10.79 -16.53
N LEU A 163 -6.91 -10.24 -15.75
CA LEU A 163 -6.66 -8.80 -15.69
C LEU A 163 -6.02 -8.26 -16.98
N GLU A 164 -5.14 -9.01 -17.63
CA GLU A 164 -4.61 -8.65 -18.95
C GLU A 164 -5.72 -8.63 -20.01
N ASN A 165 -6.61 -9.64 -20.03
CA ASN A 165 -7.75 -9.66 -20.94
C ASN A 165 -8.73 -8.50 -20.71
N MET A 166 -8.86 -8.01 -19.47
CA MET A 166 -9.66 -6.83 -19.13
C MET A 166 -8.94 -5.51 -19.48
N GLY A 167 -7.67 -5.57 -19.85
CA GLY A 167 -6.82 -4.40 -20.08
C GLY A 167 -6.51 -3.62 -18.82
N TRP A 168 -6.54 -4.27 -17.65
CA TRP A 168 -6.25 -3.65 -16.33
C TRP A 168 -4.81 -3.89 -15.87
N LEU A 169 -4.16 -4.91 -16.43
CA LEU A 169 -2.78 -5.29 -16.09
C LEU A 169 -1.96 -5.41 -17.36
N THR A 170 -0.67 -5.18 -17.25
CA THR A 170 0.32 -5.51 -18.28
C THR A 170 1.52 -6.18 -17.64
N VAL A 171 2.07 -7.15 -18.33
CA VAL A 171 3.30 -7.83 -17.94
C VAL A 171 4.33 -7.65 -19.05
N ASP A 172 5.50 -7.13 -18.70
CA ASP A 172 6.66 -7.11 -19.60
C ASP A 172 7.78 -8.03 -19.07
N GLN A 173 8.95 -7.96 -19.65
CA GLN A 173 10.10 -8.79 -19.24
C GLN A 173 10.57 -8.53 -17.81
N ARG A 174 10.19 -7.40 -17.22
CA ARG A 174 10.73 -6.93 -15.94
C ARG A 174 9.65 -6.65 -14.89
N PHE A 175 8.51 -6.15 -15.31
CA PHE A 175 7.48 -5.68 -14.41
C PHE A 175 6.09 -6.22 -14.75
N MET A 176 5.31 -6.48 -13.71
CA MET A 176 3.86 -6.63 -13.74
C MET A 176 3.25 -5.37 -13.14
N ARG A 177 2.43 -4.62 -13.89
CA ARG A 177 1.88 -3.34 -13.46
C ARG A 177 0.42 -3.14 -13.87
N LEU A 178 -0.29 -2.36 -13.10
CA LEU A 178 -1.62 -1.90 -13.51
C LEU A 178 -1.51 -0.85 -14.63
N THR A 179 -2.45 -0.91 -15.57
CA THR A 179 -2.68 0.17 -16.54
C THR A 179 -3.37 1.35 -15.85
N ASP A 180 -3.52 2.51 -16.50
CA ASP A 180 -4.30 3.62 -15.94
C ASP A 180 -5.72 3.19 -15.56
N ARG A 181 -6.37 2.38 -16.43
CA ARG A 181 -7.68 1.78 -16.15
C ARG A 181 -7.65 0.80 -14.97
N GLY A 182 -6.58 0.03 -14.84
CA GLY A 182 -6.38 -0.87 -13.70
C GLY A 182 -6.14 -0.13 -12.39
N LEU A 183 -5.47 1.03 -12.44
CA LEU A 183 -5.27 1.88 -11.28
C LEU A 183 -6.59 2.49 -10.79
N ASP A 184 -7.48 2.89 -11.69
CA ASP A 184 -8.83 3.36 -11.34
C ASP A 184 -9.66 2.24 -10.70
N MET A 185 -9.40 0.97 -11.07
CA MET A 185 -10.10 -0.23 -10.59
C MET A 185 -9.27 -1.08 -9.62
N GLN A 186 -8.30 -0.49 -8.95
CA GLN A 186 -7.28 -1.21 -8.19
C GLN A 186 -7.85 -2.19 -7.18
N ASN A 187 -8.83 -1.78 -6.37
CA ASN A 187 -9.39 -2.68 -5.35
C ASN A 187 -10.00 -3.94 -5.98
N SER A 188 -10.71 -3.78 -7.10
CA SER A 188 -11.27 -4.90 -7.86
C SER A 188 -10.18 -5.77 -8.48
N ALA A 189 -9.12 -5.16 -9.00
CA ALA A 189 -7.99 -5.90 -9.54
C ALA A 189 -7.25 -6.72 -8.47
N LEU A 190 -7.08 -6.17 -7.26
CA LEU A 190 -6.42 -6.86 -6.15
C LEU A 190 -7.23 -8.06 -5.63
N MET A 191 -8.56 -7.99 -5.67
CA MET A 191 -9.42 -9.11 -5.28
C MET A 191 -9.20 -10.37 -6.12
N GLU A 192 -8.75 -10.23 -7.38
CA GLU A 192 -8.46 -11.38 -8.23
C GLU A 192 -7.22 -12.17 -7.79
N PHE A 193 -6.32 -11.58 -7.00
CA PHE A 193 -5.15 -12.22 -6.43
C PHE A 193 -5.41 -12.88 -5.07
N MET A 194 -6.59 -12.65 -4.46
CA MET A 194 -6.99 -13.32 -3.21
C MET A 194 -7.46 -14.73 -3.55
N GLN A 195 -6.65 -15.72 -3.19
CA GLN A 195 -6.95 -17.15 -3.34
C GLN A 195 -7.36 -17.77 -2.03
#